data_6e0ce0d7cba770c7de03800c56a2f3bf
#
_entry.id   6e0ce0d7cba770c7de03800c56a2f3bf
#
_cell.length_a   1.000
_cell.length_b   1.000
_cell.length_c   1.000
_cell.angle_alpha   90.00
_cell.angle_beta   90.00
_cell.angle_gamma   90.00
#
_symmetry.space_group_name_H-M   'P 1'
#
loop_
_entity.id
_entity.type
_entity.pdbx_description
1 polymer ?
#
loop_
_entity_poly.entity_id
_entity_poly.type
_entity_poly.pdbx_seq_one_letter_code
_entity_poly.pdbx_strand_id
1 'polypeptide(L)'
;MCRCRKRLSWPYSNWTDAPATPIRIPQSQPEQINLTMIEEIKTLLARVDELKAENEEQLEALRLEFLSKKGKVNQLMANFRNVAAEQKKEVGVYLNQLKTALQERFNTLKQELATAEVDHSALDLTRTPYPIRLGTRHPLSLVKQEIIDIFGRMGFSLADGPEIEDDWHVFGAMNFAEDHPARDMQDTFFVETHPDVILRTHTSSVQSRVMEHTQPPIRVICPGRVYRNEAISARAHCFFHQVEGLYIDKDVSFTDLKQVLLAFAREMFGADTKIRLRPSYFPFTEPSAEMDISCNICGGEGCGFCKHTGWVEILGCGMVDPAVLEANGIDSKVYKGYAFGMGVERITNLKYQVNDLRLFSENDVRFLNQFMAAH
;
A
#
# COMPACT_ATOMS: atom_id res chain seq x y z
N MET A 1 -24.99 8.08 25.60
CA MET A 1 -25.33 7.05 26.60
C MET A 1 -25.49 5.71 25.90
N CYS A 2 -24.55 4.84 26.03
CA CYS A 2 -24.77 3.38 26.05
C CYS A 2 -23.46 2.70 26.46
N ARG A 3 -23.44 2.21 27.68
CA ARG A 3 -22.36 1.37 28.25
C ARG A 3 -22.61 -0.07 27.81
N CYS A 4 -21.58 -0.78 27.42
CA CYS A 4 -21.48 -2.20 27.73
C CYS A 4 -20.02 -2.69 27.66
N ARG A 5 -19.34 -2.70 28.80
CA ARG A 5 -18.15 -3.53 29.06
C ARG A 5 -18.63 -4.76 29.83
N LYS A 6 -18.44 -5.96 29.30
CA LYS A 6 -18.43 -7.20 30.08
C LYS A 6 -17.06 -7.85 29.96
N ARG A 7 -16.31 -7.87 31.05
CA ARG A 7 -15.14 -8.75 31.27
C ARG A 7 -15.67 -10.11 31.69
N LEU A 8 -15.22 -11.17 31.03
CA LEU A 8 -15.35 -12.55 31.49
C LEU A 8 -14.13 -12.89 32.32
N SER A 9 -14.35 -13.13 33.60
CA SER A 9 -13.40 -13.67 34.56
C SER A 9 -13.56 -15.21 34.65
N TRP A 10 -12.45 -15.94 34.54
CA TRP A 10 -12.38 -17.37 34.76
C TRP A 10 -11.94 -17.61 36.19
N PRO A 11 -12.55 -18.57 36.95
CA PRO A 11 -12.13 -18.88 38.30
C PRO A 11 -11.04 -19.96 38.29
N TYR A 12 -9.95 -19.71 39.00
CA TYR A 12 -9.02 -20.70 39.48
C TYR A 12 -9.59 -21.32 40.77
N SER A 13 -9.66 -22.66 40.84
CA SER A 13 -9.84 -23.35 42.11
C SER A 13 -8.97 -24.62 42.17
N ASN A 14 -8.00 -24.55 43.01
CA ASN A 14 -7.48 -25.54 44.00
C ASN A 14 -7.41 -27.02 43.60
N TRP A 15 -6.18 -27.51 43.50
CA TRP A 15 -5.89 -28.91 43.81
C TRP A 15 -4.92 -28.94 44.99
N THR A 16 -5.43 -29.48 46.13
CA THR A 16 -4.68 -29.77 47.33
C THR A 16 -4.17 -31.21 47.30
N ASP A 17 -3.00 -31.38 47.87
CA ASP A 17 -2.20 -32.56 48.16
C ASP A 17 -2.92 -33.84 48.55
N ALA A 18 -2.46 -34.98 48.00
CA ALA A 18 -2.63 -36.32 48.56
C ALA A 18 -1.27 -37.04 48.60
N PRO A 19 -0.95 -37.72 49.71
CA PRO A 19 0.39 -38.24 49.95
C PRO A 19 0.71 -39.53 49.19
N ALA A 20 1.94 -39.59 48.68
CA ALA A 20 2.48 -40.75 47.98
C ALA A 20 2.80 -41.92 48.91
N THR A 21 2.17 -43.06 48.70
CA THR A 21 2.57 -44.34 49.31
C THR A 21 3.65 -45.01 48.45
N PRO A 22 4.76 -45.50 49.01
CA PRO A 22 5.81 -46.12 48.21
C PRO A 22 5.42 -47.55 47.82
N ILE A 23 5.36 -47.77 46.50
CA ILE A 23 5.19 -49.12 45.91
C ILE A 23 6.52 -49.85 45.98
N ARG A 24 6.56 -50.97 46.77
CA ARG A 24 7.67 -51.93 46.78
C ARG A 24 7.65 -52.69 45.45
N ILE A 25 8.70 -52.53 44.64
CA ILE A 25 8.95 -53.34 43.44
C ILE A 25 9.56 -54.68 43.87
N PRO A 26 8.99 -55.83 43.47
CA PRO A 26 9.61 -57.15 43.70
C PRO A 26 10.86 -57.29 42.83
N GLN A 27 11.98 -57.70 43.40
CA GLN A 27 13.18 -58.06 42.65
C GLN A 27 12.89 -59.38 41.92
N SER A 28 12.63 -59.31 40.60
CA SER A 28 12.53 -60.48 39.75
C SER A 28 13.89 -61.04 39.43
N GLN A 29 14.01 -62.37 39.52
CA GLN A 29 15.25 -63.13 39.26
C GLN A 29 15.76 -62.97 37.80
N PRO A 30 17.09 -62.98 37.54
CA PRO A 30 17.64 -62.64 36.22
C PRO A 30 17.23 -63.59 35.08
N GLU A 31 16.79 -64.80 35.31
CA GLU A 31 16.35 -65.73 34.24
C GLU A 31 14.95 -65.41 33.67
N GLN A 32 14.04 -64.85 34.46
CA GLN A 32 12.70 -64.43 33.98
C GLN A 32 12.74 -63.15 33.14
N ILE A 33 13.69 -62.28 33.35
CA ILE A 33 13.86 -61.04 32.61
C ILE A 33 14.35 -61.29 31.19
N ASN A 34 15.12 -62.33 30.97
CA ASN A 34 15.76 -62.62 29.71
C ASN A 34 14.83 -63.31 28.69
N LEU A 35 13.97 -64.23 29.09
CA LEU A 35 12.98 -64.84 28.21
C LEU A 35 11.93 -63.80 27.75
N THR A 36 11.49 -62.94 28.63
CA THR A 36 10.55 -61.83 28.29
C THR A 36 11.16 -60.81 27.32
N MET A 37 12.47 -60.53 27.44
CA MET A 37 13.14 -59.54 26.56
C MET A 37 13.30 -60.09 25.11
N ILE A 38 13.63 -61.36 24.93
CA ILE A 38 13.72 -61.96 23.58
C ILE A 38 12.34 -62.07 22.94
N GLU A 39 11.29 -62.39 23.72
CA GLU A 39 9.94 -62.42 23.25
C GLU A 39 9.44 -61.02 22.85
N GLU A 40 9.80 -59.99 23.63
CA GLU A 40 9.45 -58.61 23.32
C GLU A 40 10.13 -58.14 22.03
N ILE A 41 11.45 -58.46 21.82
CA ILE A 41 12.15 -58.16 20.57
C ILE A 41 11.54 -58.87 19.37
N LYS A 42 11.18 -60.16 19.50
CA LYS A 42 10.52 -60.93 18.46
C LYS A 42 9.12 -60.35 18.10
N THR A 43 8.38 -59.97 19.11
CA THR A 43 7.08 -59.31 18.92
C THR A 43 7.19 -58.00 18.19
N LEU A 44 8.21 -57.20 18.49
CA LEU A 44 8.50 -55.95 17.82
C LEU A 44 8.98 -56.17 16.40
N LEU A 45 9.82 -57.17 16.16
CA LEU A 45 10.27 -57.59 14.80
C LEU A 45 9.08 -57.97 13.89
N ALA A 46 8.13 -58.76 14.39
CA ALA A 46 6.93 -59.14 13.65
C ALA A 46 6.04 -57.95 13.28
N ARG A 47 6.08 -56.87 14.07
CA ARG A 47 5.28 -55.66 13.82
C ARG A 47 5.98 -54.68 12.90
N VAL A 48 7.30 -54.81 12.61
CA VAL A 48 8.04 -53.85 11.77
C VAL A 48 7.42 -53.76 10.38
N ASP A 49 7.03 -54.89 9.78
CA ASP A 49 6.48 -54.93 8.44
C ASP A 49 5.05 -54.34 8.37
N GLU A 50 4.34 -54.29 9.49
CA GLU A 50 2.99 -53.73 9.59
C GLU A 50 3.01 -52.18 9.73
N LEU A 51 4.18 -51.56 9.97
CA LEU A 51 4.29 -50.13 10.13
C LEU A 51 3.93 -49.41 8.80
N LYS A 52 2.99 -48.46 8.89
CA LYS A 52 2.55 -47.61 7.77
C LYS A 52 2.58 -46.17 8.21
N ALA A 53 2.87 -45.27 7.26
CA ALA A 53 2.78 -43.85 7.44
C ALA A 53 2.16 -43.25 6.17
N GLU A 54 1.17 -42.43 6.33
CA GLU A 54 0.43 -41.75 5.26
C GLU A 54 0.99 -40.36 4.94
N ASN A 55 1.79 -39.80 5.86
CA ASN A 55 2.43 -38.50 5.73
C ASN A 55 3.75 -38.42 6.52
N GLU A 56 4.51 -37.37 6.28
CA GLU A 56 5.82 -37.15 6.93
C GLU A 56 5.71 -37.01 8.46
N GLU A 57 4.59 -36.43 8.99
CA GLU A 57 4.37 -36.25 10.43
C GLU A 57 4.20 -37.60 11.11
N GLN A 58 3.45 -38.53 10.51
CA GLN A 58 3.27 -39.88 11.03
C GLN A 58 4.57 -40.69 10.95
N LEU A 59 5.35 -40.53 9.87
CA LEU A 59 6.66 -41.17 9.74
C LEU A 59 7.63 -40.70 10.84
N GLU A 60 7.66 -39.39 11.11
CA GLU A 60 8.54 -38.84 12.17
C GLU A 60 8.04 -39.25 13.57
N ALA A 61 6.73 -39.33 13.80
CA ALA A 61 6.18 -39.82 15.07
C ALA A 61 6.60 -41.27 15.34
N LEU A 62 6.49 -42.15 14.34
CA LEU A 62 6.98 -43.53 14.43
C LEU A 62 8.48 -43.61 14.65
N ARG A 63 9.28 -42.79 13.96
CA ARG A 63 10.72 -42.71 14.16
C ARG A 63 11.08 -42.31 15.59
N LEU A 64 10.36 -41.34 16.16
CA LEU A 64 10.58 -40.92 17.56
C LEU A 64 10.17 -42.00 18.54
N GLU A 65 9.10 -42.75 18.30
CA GLU A 65 8.65 -43.83 19.15
C GLU A 65 9.68 -44.97 19.23
N PHE A 66 10.29 -45.36 18.11
CA PHE A 66 11.20 -46.51 18.07
C PHE A 66 12.66 -46.15 18.20
N LEU A 67 13.17 -45.09 17.52
CA LEU A 67 14.58 -44.80 17.35
C LEU A 67 15.08 -43.58 18.12
N SER A 68 14.24 -42.83 18.80
CA SER A 68 14.66 -41.67 19.59
C SER A 68 15.51 -42.11 20.83
N LYS A 69 16.18 -41.15 21.44
CA LYS A 69 16.95 -41.38 22.71
C LYS A 69 16.12 -42.05 23.80
N LYS A 70 14.83 -41.83 23.85
CA LYS A 70 13.86 -42.45 24.77
C LYS A 70 13.00 -43.50 24.08
N GLY A 71 13.29 -43.85 22.84
CA GLY A 71 12.53 -44.80 22.04
C GLY A 71 12.74 -46.25 22.48
N LYS A 72 11.81 -47.11 22.04
CA LYS A 72 11.75 -48.54 22.44
C LYS A 72 13.07 -49.28 22.24
N VAL A 73 13.75 -49.04 21.10
CA VAL A 73 15.03 -49.69 20.80
C VAL A 73 16.13 -49.28 21.83
N ASN A 74 16.18 -47.99 22.17
CA ASN A 74 17.18 -47.52 23.13
C ASN A 74 16.86 -47.93 24.57
N GLN A 75 15.59 -48.13 24.95
CA GLN A 75 15.20 -48.71 26.22
C GLN A 75 15.63 -50.19 26.32
N LEU A 76 15.43 -50.96 25.25
CA LEU A 76 15.91 -52.33 25.18
C LEU A 76 17.45 -52.41 25.19
N MET A 77 18.16 -51.48 24.55
CA MET A 77 19.61 -51.37 24.65
C MET A 77 20.10 -51.04 26.06
N ALA A 78 19.36 -50.20 26.80
CA ALA A 78 19.70 -49.91 28.20
C ALA A 78 19.52 -51.12 29.08
N ASN A 79 18.44 -51.89 28.86
CA ASN A 79 18.16 -53.12 29.61
C ASN A 79 19.14 -54.26 29.27
N PHE A 80 19.69 -54.28 28.05
CA PHE A 80 20.71 -55.23 27.60
C PHE A 80 21.98 -55.25 28.48
N ARG A 81 22.28 -54.13 29.16
CA ARG A 81 23.41 -54.06 30.09
C ARG A 81 23.27 -55.01 31.26
N ASN A 82 22.05 -55.31 31.64
CA ASN A 82 21.70 -56.15 32.81
C ASN A 82 21.53 -57.63 32.48
N VAL A 83 21.75 -58.02 31.20
CA VAL A 83 21.65 -59.42 30.72
C VAL A 83 22.88 -60.20 31.11
N ALA A 84 22.70 -61.50 31.52
CA ALA A 84 23.78 -62.40 31.89
C ALA A 84 24.79 -62.65 30.73
N ALA A 85 26.09 -62.80 31.05
CA ALA A 85 27.18 -62.84 30.07
C ALA A 85 27.03 -63.93 29.00
N GLU A 86 26.44 -65.06 29.36
CA GLU A 86 26.24 -66.23 28.50
C GLU A 86 25.18 -65.99 27.41
N GLN A 87 24.17 -65.17 27.68
CA GLN A 87 23.05 -64.88 26.78
C GLN A 87 23.18 -63.58 26.02
N LYS A 88 24.17 -62.71 26.35
CA LYS A 88 24.41 -61.46 25.68
C LYS A 88 24.60 -61.59 24.17
N LYS A 89 25.22 -62.68 23.75
CA LYS A 89 25.48 -62.92 22.31
C LYS A 89 24.18 -63.12 21.53
N GLU A 90 23.24 -63.86 22.07
CA GLU A 90 21.96 -64.18 21.44
C GLU A 90 21.03 -62.94 21.41
N VAL A 91 20.84 -62.31 22.54
CA VAL A 91 20.05 -61.07 22.67
C VAL A 91 20.59 -59.96 21.81
N GLY A 92 21.92 -59.82 21.70
CA GLY A 92 22.59 -58.84 20.84
C GLY A 92 22.32 -59.03 19.36
N VAL A 93 22.23 -60.30 18.89
CA VAL A 93 21.87 -60.62 17.50
C VAL A 93 20.44 -60.15 17.19
N TYR A 94 19.47 -60.49 18.02
CA TYR A 94 18.06 -60.08 17.81
C TYR A 94 17.89 -58.57 17.89
N LEU A 95 18.60 -57.89 18.77
CA LEU A 95 18.55 -56.44 18.94
C LEU A 95 19.13 -55.69 17.74
N ASN A 96 20.24 -56.22 17.14
CA ASN A 96 20.77 -55.70 15.89
C ASN A 96 19.84 -55.95 14.71
N GLN A 97 19.21 -57.13 14.64
CA GLN A 97 18.23 -57.43 13.61
C GLN A 97 17.04 -56.49 13.70
N LEU A 98 16.49 -56.20 14.89
CA LEU A 98 15.39 -55.25 15.08
C LEU A 98 15.81 -53.84 14.61
N LYS A 99 17.00 -53.40 15.01
CA LYS A 99 17.47 -52.06 14.61
C LYS A 99 17.61 -51.96 13.09
N THR A 100 18.20 -52.96 12.43
CA THR A 100 18.36 -52.98 10.96
C THR A 100 17.03 -53.03 10.25
N ALA A 101 16.11 -53.90 10.67
CA ALA A 101 14.78 -54.03 10.09
C ALA A 101 13.96 -52.72 10.21
N LEU A 102 14.01 -52.07 11.37
CA LEU A 102 13.37 -50.75 11.54
C LEU A 102 13.98 -49.69 10.62
N GLN A 103 15.33 -49.63 10.51
CA GLN A 103 16.00 -48.68 9.62
C GLN A 103 15.61 -48.88 8.15
N GLU A 104 15.59 -50.12 7.70
CA GLU A 104 15.17 -50.49 6.35
C GLU A 104 13.70 -50.10 6.09
N ARG A 105 12.81 -50.45 7.02
CA ARG A 105 11.39 -50.12 6.90
C ARG A 105 11.15 -48.60 6.86
N PHE A 106 11.83 -47.82 7.68
CA PHE A 106 11.74 -46.35 7.67
C PHE A 106 12.26 -45.77 6.36
N ASN A 107 13.37 -46.32 5.78
CA ASN A 107 13.87 -45.88 4.48
C ASN A 107 12.87 -46.20 3.36
N THR A 108 12.22 -47.37 3.41
CA THR A 108 11.19 -47.77 2.44
C THR A 108 9.98 -46.84 2.54
N LEU A 109 9.44 -46.61 3.75
CA LEU A 109 8.32 -45.70 3.96
C LEU A 109 8.63 -44.27 3.50
N LYS A 110 9.87 -43.81 3.74
CA LYS A 110 10.32 -42.51 3.25
C LYS A 110 10.36 -42.43 1.73
N GLN A 111 10.80 -43.51 1.06
CA GLN A 111 10.78 -43.59 -0.39
C GLN A 111 9.35 -43.69 -0.93
N GLU A 112 8.48 -44.49 -0.31
CA GLU A 112 7.06 -44.59 -0.65
C GLU A 112 6.36 -43.22 -0.58
N LEU A 113 6.62 -42.43 0.48
CA LEU A 113 6.08 -41.06 0.62
C LEU A 113 6.68 -40.08 -0.39
N ALA A 114 7.98 -40.22 -0.71
CA ALA A 114 8.65 -39.37 -1.71
C ALA A 114 8.22 -39.71 -3.15
N THR A 115 7.84 -40.96 -3.41
CA THR A 115 7.34 -41.44 -4.72
C THR A 115 5.83 -41.45 -4.81
N ALA A 116 5.10 -41.09 -3.75
CA ALA A 116 3.67 -40.87 -3.82
C ALA A 116 3.45 -39.71 -4.82
N GLU A 117 3.19 -40.05 -6.07
CA GLU A 117 2.75 -39.09 -7.06
C GLU A 117 1.54 -38.38 -6.49
N VAL A 118 1.66 -37.04 -6.38
CA VAL A 118 0.50 -36.20 -6.10
C VAL A 118 -0.49 -36.51 -7.21
N ASP A 119 -1.61 -37.13 -6.87
CA ASP A 119 -2.66 -37.42 -7.83
C ASP A 119 -3.22 -36.11 -8.38
N HIS A 120 -2.63 -35.64 -9.47
CA HIS A 120 -3.12 -34.48 -10.21
C HIS A 120 -4.38 -34.75 -11.00
N SER A 121 -4.87 -36.01 -11.00
CA SER A 121 -6.11 -36.36 -11.71
C SER A 121 -7.35 -35.64 -11.15
N ALA A 122 -7.29 -35.21 -9.88
CA ALA A 122 -8.34 -34.40 -9.26
C ALA A 122 -8.30 -32.92 -9.70
N LEU A 123 -7.17 -32.46 -10.28
CA LEU A 123 -7.01 -31.10 -10.78
C LEU A 123 -7.21 -31.09 -12.29
N ASP A 124 -8.38 -30.69 -12.75
CA ASP A 124 -8.64 -30.46 -14.17
C ASP A 124 -7.90 -29.20 -14.66
N LEU A 125 -6.68 -29.40 -15.15
CA LEU A 125 -5.83 -28.32 -15.68
C LEU A 125 -6.35 -27.76 -17.02
N THR A 126 -7.35 -28.40 -17.65
CA THR A 126 -8.00 -27.86 -18.85
C THR A 126 -9.11 -26.89 -18.51
N ARG A 127 -9.52 -26.84 -17.26
CA ARG A 127 -10.57 -25.94 -16.79
C ARG A 127 -10.11 -24.49 -16.92
N THR A 128 -10.89 -23.69 -17.62
CA THR A 128 -10.64 -22.25 -17.73
C THR A 128 -10.59 -21.62 -16.34
N PRO A 129 -9.52 -20.91 -15.97
CA PRO A 129 -9.46 -20.24 -14.70
C PRO A 129 -10.62 -19.26 -14.58
N TYR A 130 -11.23 -19.17 -13.42
CA TYR A 130 -12.29 -18.18 -13.19
C TYR A 130 -11.70 -16.78 -13.44
N PRO A 131 -12.26 -16.00 -14.38
CA PRO A 131 -11.68 -14.72 -14.73
C PRO A 131 -11.80 -13.77 -13.53
N ILE A 132 -10.70 -13.57 -12.83
CA ILE A 132 -10.60 -12.52 -11.81
C ILE A 132 -10.53 -11.21 -12.60
N ARG A 133 -11.62 -10.45 -12.58
CA ARG A 133 -11.61 -9.10 -13.12
C ARG A 133 -10.76 -8.22 -12.20
N LEU A 134 -9.60 -7.83 -12.67
CA LEU A 134 -8.79 -6.82 -12.01
C LEU A 134 -9.54 -5.50 -12.10
N GLY A 135 -9.57 -4.76 -10.99
CA GLY A 135 -10.07 -3.39 -11.00
C GLY A 135 -9.14 -2.47 -11.80
N THR A 136 -9.62 -1.26 -12.06
CA THR A 136 -8.82 -0.20 -12.69
C THR A 136 -8.62 0.95 -11.71
N ARG A 137 -7.53 1.69 -11.88
CA ARG A 137 -7.33 2.97 -11.19
C ARG A 137 -8.15 4.04 -11.90
N HIS A 138 -8.74 4.94 -11.12
CA HIS A 138 -9.48 6.07 -11.67
C HIS A 138 -8.53 6.98 -12.49
N PRO A 139 -8.92 7.45 -13.70
CA PRO A 139 -8.03 8.24 -14.57
C PRO A 139 -7.50 9.52 -13.90
N LEU A 140 -8.29 10.20 -13.08
CA LEU A 140 -7.81 11.35 -12.28
C LEU A 140 -6.71 10.95 -11.30
N SER A 141 -6.81 9.76 -10.68
CA SER A 141 -5.78 9.28 -9.75
C SER A 141 -4.47 8.96 -10.48
N LEU A 142 -4.55 8.40 -11.70
CA LEU A 142 -3.39 8.13 -12.54
C LEU A 142 -2.68 9.44 -12.91
N VAL A 143 -3.43 10.41 -13.44
CA VAL A 143 -2.86 11.70 -13.87
C VAL A 143 -2.34 12.51 -12.68
N LYS A 144 -3.07 12.52 -11.55
CA LYS A 144 -2.58 13.18 -10.33
C LYS A 144 -1.27 12.58 -9.86
N GLN A 145 -1.14 11.26 -9.85
CA GLN A 145 0.11 10.60 -9.46
C GLN A 145 1.25 10.94 -10.41
N GLU A 146 1.00 10.94 -11.72
CA GLU A 146 2.00 11.30 -12.73
C GLU A 146 2.49 12.76 -12.57
N ILE A 147 1.57 13.70 -12.29
CA ILE A 147 1.94 15.10 -11.97
C ILE A 147 2.84 15.13 -10.72
N ILE A 148 2.47 14.42 -9.67
CA ILE A 148 3.27 14.34 -8.43
C ILE A 148 4.67 13.78 -8.72
N ASP A 149 4.76 12.72 -9.50
CA ASP A 149 6.03 12.06 -9.84
C ASP A 149 6.94 12.97 -10.68
N ILE A 150 6.36 13.72 -11.64
CA ILE A 150 7.11 14.69 -12.45
C ILE A 150 7.71 15.78 -11.57
N PHE A 151 6.92 16.44 -10.74
CA PHE A 151 7.43 17.50 -9.86
C PHE A 151 8.32 16.95 -8.75
N GLY A 152 8.07 15.72 -8.25
CA GLY A 152 8.95 15.04 -7.30
C GLY A 152 10.36 14.84 -7.85
N ARG A 153 10.50 14.47 -9.13
CA ARG A 153 11.83 14.41 -9.80
C ARG A 153 12.49 15.78 -9.96
N MET A 154 11.72 16.86 -9.98
CA MET A 154 12.23 18.24 -9.99
C MET A 154 12.55 18.76 -8.58
N GLY A 155 12.41 17.93 -7.53
CA GLY A 155 12.74 18.27 -6.16
C GLY A 155 11.63 18.97 -5.38
N PHE A 156 10.38 18.89 -5.83
CA PHE A 156 9.23 19.34 -5.06
C PHE A 156 8.79 18.29 -4.05
N SER A 157 8.53 18.73 -2.82
CA SER A 157 7.93 17.91 -1.76
C SER A 157 6.41 17.98 -1.85
N LEU A 158 5.73 16.94 -1.35
CA LEU A 158 4.28 16.92 -1.24
C LEU A 158 3.83 17.60 0.06
N ALA A 159 2.89 18.53 -0.03
CA ALA A 159 2.20 19.11 1.11
C ALA A 159 0.69 18.87 1.00
N ASP A 160 0.05 18.57 2.11
CA ASP A 160 -1.39 18.33 2.21
C ASP A 160 -2.00 19.24 3.29
N GLY A 161 -3.30 19.49 3.20
CA GLY A 161 -4.02 20.32 4.14
C GLY A 161 -5.53 20.06 4.11
N PRO A 162 -6.28 20.67 5.05
CA PRO A 162 -7.71 20.44 5.20
C PRO A 162 -8.52 20.94 4.00
N GLU A 163 -9.64 20.29 3.72
CA GLU A 163 -10.62 20.75 2.71
C GLU A 163 -11.57 21.81 3.28
N ILE A 164 -11.81 21.79 4.59
CA ILE A 164 -12.57 22.79 5.32
C ILE A 164 -11.59 23.79 5.92
N GLU A 165 -11.71 25.05 5.54
CA GLU A 165 -10.75 26.10 5.85
C GLU A 165 -11.43 27.34 6.39
N ASP A 166 -10.66 28.19 7.03
CA ASP A 166 -11.07 29.55 7.39
C ASP A 166 -10.84 30.53 6.22
N ASP A 167 -11.51 31.68 6.29
CA ASP A 167 -11.40 32.74 5.29
C ASP A 167 -9.96 33.27 5.15
N TRP A 168 -9.20 33.29 6.25
CA TRP A 168 -7.84 33.81 6.23
C TRP A 168 -6.93 33.00 5.30
N HIS A 169 -6.90 31.66 5.46
CA HIS A 169 -6.00 30.82 4.66
C HIS A 169 -6.42 30.73 3.20
N VAL A 170 -7.73 30.83 2.91
CA VAL A 170 -8.19 30.76 1.52
C VAL A 170 -8.05 32.11 0.83
N PHE A 171 -8.41 33.20 1.47
CA PHE A 171 -8.49 34.50 0.83
C PHE A 171 -7.54 35.55 1.43
N GLY A 172 -7.56 35.75 2.74
CA GLY A 172 -6.83 36.83 3.41
C GLY A 172 -5.32 36.71 3.16
N ALA A 173 -4.73 35.58 3.46
CA ALA A 173 -3.29 35.32 3.25
C ALA A 173 -2.87 35.29 1.78
N MET A 174 -3.83 35.16 0.86
CA MET A 174 -3.64 35.10 -0.59
C MET A 174 -3.91 36.46 -1.28
N ASN A 175 -3.94 37.55 -0.51
CA ASN A 175 -4.09 38.91 -1.04
C ASN A 175 -5.41 39.19 -1.77
N PHE A 176 -6.49 38.45 -1.43
CA PHE A 176 -7.81 38.77 -1.93
C PHE A 176 -8.40 39.95 -1.17
N ALA A 177 -8.91 40.94 -1.87
CA ALA A 177 -9.63 42.04 -1.27
C ALA A 177 -10.89 41.56 -0.52
N GLU A 178 -11.35 42.31 0.49
CA GLU A 178 -12.53 41.94 1.29
C GLU A 178 -13.79 41.86 0.45
N ASP A 179 -13.91 42.70 -0.58
CA ASP A 179 -15.05 42.79 -1.52
C ASP A 179 -14.82 41.98 -2.81
N HIS A 180 -13.84 41.07 -2.85
CA HIS A 180 -13.56 40.30 -4.04
C HIS A 180 -14.71 39.32 -4.34
N PRO A 181 -15.21 39.23 -5.60
CA PRO A 181 -16.36 38.38 -5.95
C PRO A 181 -16.20 36.90 -5.56
N ALA A 182 -14.97 36.36 -5.59
CA ALA A 182 -14.71 34.98 -5.21
C ALA A 182 -15.05 34.65 -3.74
N ARG A 183 -15.18 35.68 -2.87
CA ARG A 183 -15.63 35.52 -1.48
C ARG A 183 -17.16 35.45 -1.37
N ASP A 184 -17.92 35.69 -2.45
CA ASP A 184 -19.39 35.68 -2.40
C ASP A 184 -19.89 34.22 -2.29
N MET A 185 -21.02 34.06 -1.58
CA MET A 185 -21.75 32.78 -1.46
C MET A 185 -22.20 32.22 -2.81
N GLN A 186 -22.21 33.00 -3.89
CA GLN A 186 -22.51 32.55 -5.22
C GLN A 186 -21.38 31.68 -5.81
N ASP A 187 -20.12 31.91 -5.40
CA ASP A 187 -18.95 31.22 -5.92
C ASP A 187 -18.30 30.27 -4.90
N THR A 188 -18.58 30.45 -3.60
CA THR A 188 -17.98 29.70 -2.48
C THR A 188 -19.02 28.96 -1.65
N PHE A 189 -18.71 27.73 -1.22
CA PHE A 189 -19.52 26.99 -0.27
C PHE A 189 -19.11 27.33 1.16
N PHE A 190 -20.04 27.91 1.92
CA PHE A 190 -19.87 28.18 3.35
C PHE A 190 -20.39 27.01 4.19
N VAL A 191 -19.59 26.57 5.15
CA VAL A 191 -19.96 25.59 6.17
C VAL A 191 -20.55 26.31 7.37
N GLU A 192 -19.92 27.42 7.77
CA GLU A 192 -20.38 28.34 8.82
C GLU A 192 -20.14 29.78 8.37
N THR A 193 -20.96 30.68 8.87
CA THR A 193 -20.78 32.13 8.76
C THR A 193 -20.69 32.70 10.16
N HIS A 194 -19.66 33.52 10.45
CA HIS A 194 -19.38 34.15 11.74
C HIS A 194 -18.84 33.22 12.84
N PRO A 195 -17.58 32.74 12.77
CA PRO A 195 -16.58 33.07 11.74
C PRO A 195 -16.85 32.30 10.43
N ASP A 196 -16.33 32.83 9.32
CA ASP A 196 -16.48 32.21 8.03
C ASP A 196 -15.60 30.97 7.93
N VAL A 197 -16.26 29.82 7.82
CA VAL A 197 -15.66 28.51 7.56
C VAL A 197 -16.17 28.00 6.22
N ILE A 198 -15.27 27.71 5.31
CA ILE A 198 -15.59 27.45 3.91
C ILE A 198 -14.98 26.15 3.41
N LEU A 199 -15.54 25.62 2.33
CA LEU A 199 -14.84 24.62 1.52
C LEU A 199 -13.84 25.36 0.62
N ARG A 200 -12.54 24.95 0.68
CA ARG A 200 -11.47 25.63 -0.06
C ARG A 200 -11.76 25.67 -1.57
N THR A 201 -11.60 26.85 -2.16
CA THR A 201 -11.83 27.09 -3.60
C THR A 201 -10.60 26.80 -4.47
N HIS A 202 -9.46 26.67 -3.84
CA HIS A 202 -8.15 26.31 -4.43
C HIS A 202 -7.24 25.68 -3.37
N THR A 203 -6.14 25.10 -3.77
CA THR A 203 -5.19 24.47 -2.85
C THR A 203 -4.11 25.44 -2.35
N SER A 204 -4.20 26.72 -2.68
CA SER A 204 -3.29 27.78 -2.18
C SER A 204 -3.38 27.95 -0.65
N SER A 205 -4.50 27.57 -0.01
CA SER A 205 -4.60 27.52 1.44
C SER A 205 -3.54 26.61 2.09
N VAL A 206 -3.17 25.51 1.42
CA VAL A 206 -2.07 24.64 1.86
C VAL A 206 -0.73 25.35 1.73
N GLN A 207 -0.54 26.18 0.67
CA GLN A 207 0.68 26.97 0.51
C GLN A 207 0.83 28.00 1.64
N SER A 208 -0.26 28.67 2.05
CA SER A 208 -0.28 29.57 3.20
C SER A 208 0.16 28.84 4.47
N ARG A 209 -0.42 27.70 4.78
CA ARG A 209 -0.06 26.89 5.95
C ARG A 209 1.41 26.44 5.93
N VAL A 210 1.94 26.13 4.76
CA VAL A 210 3.36 25.79 4.62
C VAL A 210 4.24 27.01 4.90
N MET A 211 3.89 28.17 4.36
CA MET A 211 4.63 29.42 4.57
C MET A 211 4.62 29.87 6.04
N GLU A 212 3.53 29.70 6.76
CA GLU A 212 3.44 30.01 8.19
C GLU A 212 4.37 29.15 9.06
N HIS A 213 4.63 27.92 8.67
CA HIS A 213 5.35 26.95 9.50
C HIS A 213 6.74 26.60 9.00
N THR A 214 7.12 27.04 7.79
CA THR A 214 8.38 26.68 7.15
C THR A 214 9.10 27.92 6.62
N GLN A 215 10.36 28.06 6.98
CA GLN A 215 11.20 29.12 6.41
C GLN A 215 11.74 28.72 5.03
N PRO A 216 11.93 29.69 4.10
CA PRO A 216 12.58 29.41 2.82
C PRO A 216 13.99 28.81 2.98
N PRO A 217 14.44 27.92 2.07
CA PRO A 217 13.81 27.63 0.78
C PRO A 217 12.60 26.70 0.91
N ILE A 218 11.49 27.05 0.26
CA ILE A 218 10.25 26.25 0.17
C ILE A 218 10.08 25.76 -1.26
N ARG A 219 9.86 24.48 -1.46
CA ARG A 219 9.57 23.88 -2.78
C ARG A 219 8.56 22.76 -2.61
N VAL A 220 7.29 23.07 -2.82
CA VAL A 220 6.18 22.13 -2.53
C VAL A 220 5.17 22.09 -3.67
N ILE A 221 4.49 20.95 -3.79
CA ILE A 221 3.25 20.81 -4.54
C ILE A 221 2.12 20.42 -3.59
N CYS A 222 0.94 20.98 -3.83
CA CYS A 222 -0.25 20.85 -2.99
C CYS A 222 -1.38 20.25 -3.83
N PRO A 223 -1.45 18.91 -4.00
CA PRO A 223 -2.58 18.28 -4.66
C PRO A 223 -3.78 18.21 -3.72
N GLY A 224 -4.97 18.49 -4.22
CA GLY A 224 -6.17 18.38 -3.39
C GLY A 224 -7.45 18.56 -4.17
N ARG A 225 -8.56 18.23 -3.51
CA ARG A 225 -9.89 18.55 -3.99
C ARG A 225 -10.23 19.99 -3.60
N VAL A 226 -10.92 20.66 -4.50
CA VAL A 226 -11.39 22.05 -4.33
C VAL A 226 -12.84 22.15 -4.73
N TYR A 227 -13.54 23.21 -4.26
CA TYR A 227 -14.97 23.34 -4.37
C TYR A 227 -15.33 24.72 -4.88
N ARG A 228 -16.26 24.80 -5.83
CA ARG A 228 -16.82 26.05 -6.35
C ARG A 228 -18.33 25.89 -6.54
N ASN A 229 -19.08 26.89 -6.16
CA ASN A 229 -20.52 26.86 -6.28
C ASN A 229 -20.96 27.10 -7.75
N GLU A 230 -20.58 26.19 -8.62
CA GLU A 230 -20.87 26.25 -10.06
C GLU A 230 -21.91 25.19 -10.44
N ALA A 231 -22.73 25.51 -11.45
CA ALA A 231 -23.66 24.54 -12.02
C ALA A 231 -22.93 23.41 -12.75
N ILE A 232 -23.28 22.17 -12.42
CA ILE A 232 -22.66 20.97 -13.02
C ILE A 232 -23.00 20.92 -14.51
N SER A 233 -21.98 20.79 -15.34
CA SER A 233 -22.06 20.69 -16.80
C SER A 233 -20.94 19.80 -17.36
N ALA A 234 -20.92 19.62 -18.67
CA ALA A 234 -19.81 18.92 -19.32
C ALA A 234 -18.43 19.62 -19.17
N ARG A 235 -18.42 20.89 -18.70
CA ARG A 235 -17.21 21.73 -18.60
C ARG A 235 -16.93 22.30 -17.23
N ALA A 236 -17.87 22.22 -16.30
CA ALA A 236 -17.77 22.71 -14.94
C ALA A 236 -18.38 21.71 -13.97
N HIS A 237 -17.84 21.62 -12.76
CA HIS A 237 -18.36 20.78 -11.70
C HIS A 237 -18.20 21.51 -10.35
N CYS A 238 -19.09 21.25 -9.40
CA CYS A 238 -19.05 21.88 -8.07
C CYS A 238 -17.84 21.44 -7.22
N PHE A 239 -17.13 20.40 -7.60
CA PHE A 239 -15.82 20.05 -7.07
C PHE A 239 -14.93 19.52 -8.19
N PHE A 240 -13.64 19.73 -8.05
CA PHE A 240 -12.61 19.21 -8.94
C PHE A 240 -11.28 19.07 -8.20
N HIS A 241 -10.23 18.60 -8.87
CA HIS A 241 -8.92 18.42 -8.25
C HIS A 241 -7.92 19.39 -8.84
N GLN A 242 -7.14 20.02 -7.96
CA GLN A 242 -6.01 20.86 -8.35
C GLN A 242 -4.70 20.25 -7.88
N VAL A 243 -3.64 20.58 -8.60
CA VAL A 243 -2.27 20.51 -8.11
C VAL A 243 -1.69 21.90 -8.26
N GLU A 244 -1.32 22.50 -7.15
CA GLU A 244 -0.63 23.77 -7.13
C GLU A 244 0.81 23.58 -6.68
N GLY A 245 1.73 24.39 -7.19
CA GLY A 245 3.12 24.39 -6.80
C GLY A 245 3.58 25.75 -6.32
N LEU A 246 4.46 25.74 -5.31
CA LEU A 246 5.09 26.91 -4.73
C LEU A 246 6.59 26.69 -4.62
N TYR A 247 7.38 27.64 -5.11
CA TYR A 247 8.81 27.69 -4.88
C TYR A 247 9.20 29.07 -4.40
N ILE A 248 9.85 29.15 -3.24
CA ILE A 248 10.34 30.38 -2.63
C ILE A 248 11.83 30.20 -2.27
N ASP A 249 12.68 31.12 -2.75
CA ASP A 249 14.10 31.17 -2.41
C ASP A 249 14.63 32.61 -2.67
N LYS A 250 15.92 32.87 -2.46
CA LYS A 250 16.51 34.19 -2.61
C LYS A 250 16.56 34.72 -4.05
N ASP A 251 16.95 33.87 -5.01
CA ASP A 251 17.22 34.26 -6.40
C ASP A 251 16.27 33.62 -7.42
N VAL A 252 14.96 33.62 -7.08
CA VAL A 252 13.92 33.03 -7.96
C VAL A 252 13.47 34.06 -9.00
N SER A 253 13.33 33.61 -10.24
CA SER A 253 12.93 34.45 -11.37
C SER A 253 11.76 33.85 -12.16
N PHE A 254 11.12 34.69 -12.97
CA PHE A 254 10.09 34.26 -13.93
C PHE A 254 10.65 33.29 -14.98
N THR A 255 11.95 33.34 -15.27
CA THR A 255 12.62 32.39 -16.16
C THR A 255 12.65 30.99 -15.58
N ASP A 256 12.88 30.87 -14.25
CA ASP A 256 12.88 29.59 -13.56
C ASP A 256 11.49 28.96 -13.60
N LEU A 257 10.43 29.75 -13.35
CA LEU A 257 9.06 29.32 -13.52
C LEU A 257 8.81 28.76 -14.93
N LYS A 258 9.20 29.54 -15.97
CA LYS A 258 9.02 29.12 -17.38
C LYS A 258 9.75 27.81 -17.68
N GLN A 259 10.96 27.62 -17.17
CA GLN A 259 11.74 26.40 -17.38
C GLN A 259 11.08 25.18 -16.74
N VAL A 260 10.64 25.29 -15.48
CA VAL A 260 9.96 24.24 -14.75
C VAL A 260 8.66 23.85 -15.46
N LEU A 261 7.86 24.81 -15.87
CA LEU A 261 6.61 24.56 -16.59
C LEU A 261 6.83 23.96 -17.98
N LEU A 262 7.89 24.36 -18.70
CA LEU A 262 8.25 23.74 -19.99
C LEU A 262 8.69 22.28 -19.78
N ALA A 263 9.49 22.00 -18.75
CA ALA A 263 9.91 20.64 -18.43
C ALA A 263 8.68 19.76 -18.08
N PHE A 264 7.79 20.27 -17.23
CA PHE A 264 6.52 19.60 -16.92
C PHE A 264 5.70 19.30 -18.18
N ALA A 265 5.49 20.31 -19.05
CA ALA A 265 4.69 20.14 -20.25
C ALA A 265 5.28 19.07 -21.20
N ARG A 266 6.59 19.02 -21.33
CA ARG A 266 7.27 18.02 -22.16
C ARG A 266 7.21 16.61 -21.61
N GLU A 267 7.34 16.47 -20.30
CA GLU A 267 7.21 15.15 -19.65
C GLU A 267 5.76 14.63 -19.72
N MET A 268 4.78 15.50 -19.49
CA MET A 268 3.37 15.12 -19.46
C MET A 268 2.77 14.85 -20.84
N PHE A 269 3.14 15.64 -21.87
CA PHE A 269 2.49 15.66 -23.18
C PHE A 269 3.43 15.31 -24.35
N GLY A 270 4.72 15.09 -24.09
CA GLY A 270 5.71 14.71 -25.07
C GLY A 270 6.73 15.81 -25.38
N ALA A 271 7.93 15.39 -25.81
CA ALA A 271 9.11 16.25 -25.98
C ALA A 271 8.92 17.44 -26.93
N ASP A 272 8.05 17.31 -27.93
CA ASP A 272 7.78 18.35 -28.95
C ASP A 272 6.78 19.41 -28.46
N THR A 273 6.23 19.26 -27.25
CA THR A 273 5.24 20.20 -26.69
C THR A 273 5.87 21.59 -26.54
N LYS A 274 5.17 22.58 -27.11
CA LYS A 274 5.51 24.00 -26.96
C LYS A 274 4.60 24.64 -25.93
N ILE A 275 5.13 25.62 -25.21
CA ILE A 275 4.35 26.43 -24.27
C ILE A 275 4.24 27.87 -24.76
N ARG A 276 3.15 28.51 -24.36
CA ARG A 276 2.91 29.93 -24.54
C ARG A 276 2.38 30.50 -23.24
N LEU A 277 3.00 31.58 -22.74
CA LEU A 277 2.53 32.32 -21.59
C LEU A 277 1.77 33.55 -22.07
N ARG A 278 0.55 33.71 -21.61
CA ARG A 278 -0.30 34.88 -21.85
C ARG A 278 -0.43 35.68 -20.58
N PRO A 279 -0.24 37.02 -20.59
CA PRO A 279 -0.49 37.83 -19.40
C PRO A 279 -1.91 37.60 -18.86
N SER A 280 -2.02 37.48 -17.55
CA SER A 280 -3.28 37.33 -16.82
C SER A 280 -3.18 38.08 -15.48
N TYR A 281 -4.22 38.04 -14.68
CA TYR A 281 -4.26 38.61 -13.35
C TYR A 281 -4.74 37.59 -12.33
N PHE A 282 -4.00 37.46 -11.25
CA PHE A 282 -4.41 36.74 -10.06
C PHE A 282 -4.02 37.55 -8.80
N PRO A 283 -4.87 37.61 -7.75
CA PRO A 283 -4.59 38.44 -6.57
C PRO A 283 -3.27 38.10 -5.87
N PHE A 284 -2.84 36.86 -5.97
CA PHE A 284 -1.69 36.29 -5.25
C PHE A 284 -0.40 36.25 -6.06
N THR A 285 -0.40 36.71 -7.32
CA THR A 285 0.81 36.72 -8.17
C THR A 285 0.93 38.00 -9.00
N GLU A 286 2.18 38.53 -9.12
CA GLU A 286 2.52 39.66 -10.00
C GLU A 286 3.99 39.52 -10.43
N PRO A 287 4.34 39.43 -11.74
CA PRO A 287 3.39 39.27 -12.88
C PRO A 287 2.73 37.90 -12.92
N SER A 288 1.50 37.88 -13.41
CA SER A 288 0.71 36.68 -13.59
C SER A 288 0.61 36.28 -15.06
N ALA A 289 0.46 34.98 -15.33
CA ALA A 289 0.27 34.44 -16.67
C ALA A 289 -0.60 33.19 -16.65
N GLU A 290 -1.30 32.96 -17.75
CA GLU A 290 -1.89 31.66 -18.10
C GLU A 290 -0.97 30.93 -19.06
N MET A 291 -0.76 29.65 -18.84
CA MET A 291 0.04 28.81 -19.72
C MET A 291 -0.82 27.96 -20.62
N ASP A 292 -0.61 28.14 -21.93
CA ASP A 292 -1.13 27.26 -22.96
C ASP A 292 -0.05 26.30 -23.46
N ILE A 293 -0.46 25.09 -23.85
CA ILE A 293 0.37 24.15 -24.60
C ILE A 293 -0.10 24.08 -26.07
N SER A 294 0.81 23.72 -26.99
CA SER A 294 0.41 23.32 -28.33
C SER A 294 -0.51 22.11 -28.23
N CYS A 295 -1.64 22.16 -28.95
CA CYS A 295 -2.63 21.07 -28.86
C CYS A 295 -2.02 19.76 -29.33
N ASN A 296 -1.92 18.79 -28.43
CA ASN A 296 -1.35 17.46 -28.69
C ASN A 296 -2.26 16.57 -29.55
N ILE A 297 -3.55 16.94 -29.69
CA ILE A 297 -4.51 16.21 -30.53
C ILE A 297 -4.34 16.51 -32.01
N CYS A 298 -4.08 17.78 -32.38
CA CYS A 298 -3.92 18.21 -33.74
C CYS A 298 -2.52 18.72 -34.09
N GLY A 299 -1.53 18.51 -33.21
CA GLY A 299 -0.16 18.99 -33.41
C GLY A 299 -0.03 20.53 -33.52
N GLY A 300 -1.04 21.28 -33.08
CA GLY A 300 -1.07 22.74 -33.17
C GLY A 300 -1.74 23.31 -34.42
N GLU A 301 -2.27 22.47 -35.34
CA GLU A 301 -2.93 22.91 -36.57
C GLU A 301 -4.32 23.51 -36.34
N GLY A 302 -4.99 23.14 -35.26
CA GLY A 302 -6.35 23.58 -34.92
C GLY A 302 -7.38 22.48 -35.14
N CYS A 303 -8.17 22.19 -34.08
CA CYS A 303 -9.26 21.19 -34.11
C CYS A 303 -10.42 21.65 -33.23
N GLY A 304 -11.51 20.88 -33.21
CA GLY A 304 -12.68 21.19 -32.38
C GLY A 304 -12.38 21.26 -30.89
N PHE A 305 -11.41 20.47 -30.42
CA PHE A 305 -11.00 20.49 -29.02
C PHE A 305 -10.30 21.80 -28.62
N CYS A 306 -9.34 22.24 -29.38
CA CYS A 306 -8.65 23.52 -29.16
C CYS A 306 -9.39 24.73 -29.75
N LYS A 307 -10.65 24.56 -30.20
CA LYS A 307 -11.47 25.60 -30.84
C LYS A 307 -10.76 26.25 -32.03
N HIS A 308 -10.03 25.45 -32.79
CA HIS A 308 -9.26 25.85 -33.98
C HIS A 308 -8.12 26.83 -33.72
N THR A 309 -7.71 27.04 -32.45
CA THR A 309 -6.60 27.94 -32.08
C THR A 309 -5.23 27.30 -32.19
N GLY A 310 -5.16 25.96 -32.17
CA GLY A 310 -3.90 25.20 -32.03
C GLY A 310 -3.31 25.17 -30.60
N TRP A 311 -3.94 25.87 -29.66
CA TRP A 311 -3.46 26.01 -28.29
C TRP A 311 -4.53 25.62 -27.26
N VAL A 312 -4.10 25.07 -26.11
CA VAL A 312 -4.99 24.71 -25.02
C VAL A 312 -4.38 25.21 -23.72
N GLU A 313 -5.13 26.03 -23.01
CA GLU A 313 -4.79 26.48 -21.66
C GLU A 313 -4.83 25.31 -20.69
N ILE A 314 -3.81 25.18 -19.84
CA ILE A 314 -3.70 24.08 -18.87
C ILE A 314 -3.52 24.55 -17.43
N LEU A 315 -2.98 25.75 -17.19
CA LEU A 315 -2.72 26.25 -15.85
C LEU A 315 -2.55 27.77 -15.78
N GLY A 316 -2.77 28.33 -14.59
CA GLY A 316 -2.36 29.67 -14.22
C GLY A 316 -1.04 29.64 -13.45
N CYS A 317 -0.24 30.69 -13.57
CA CYS A 317 1.05 30.82 -12.90
C CYS A 317 1.47 32.28 -12.72
N GLY A 318 2.50 32.52 -11.90
CA GLY A 318 3.07 33.84 -11.74
C GLY A 318 4.16 33.91 -10.68
N MET A 319 4.76 35.07 -10.51
CA MET A 319 5.63 35.35 -9.36
C MET A 319 4.73 35.64 -8.17
N VAL A 320 5.09 35.09 -7.02
CA VAL A 320 4.34 35.34 -5.78
C VAL A 320 4.36 36.82 -5.42
N ASP A 321 3.18 37.39 -5.18
CA ASP A 321 3.05 38.79 -4.79
C ASP A 321 3.79 39.05 -3.46
N PRO A 322 4.58 40.15 -3.33
CA PRO A 322 5.22 40.52 -2.08
C PRO A 322 4.27 40.56 -0.88
N ALA A 323 3.01 40.99 -1.08
CA ALA A 323 2.03 41.06 -0.02
C ALA A 323 1.66 39.66 0.51
N VAL A 324 1.64 38.64 -0.34
CA VAL A 324 1.41 37.24 0.09
C VAL A 324 2.58 36.73 0.95
N LEU A 325 3.83 37.04 0.58
CA LEU A 325 4.98 36.65 1.38
C LEU A 325 4.94 37.32 2.76
N GLU A 326 4.67 38.62 2.81
CA GLU A 326 4.62 39.42 4.04
C GLU A 326 3.44 38.97 4.94
N ALA A 327 2.26 38.69 4.36
CA ALA A 327 1.11 38.17 5.11
C ALA A 327 1.40 36.84 5.80
N ASN A 328 2.28 36.02 5.22
CA ASN A 328 2.72 34.72 5.76
C ASN A 328 4.07 34.79 6.52
N GLY A 329 4.56 36.00 6.87
CA GLY A 329 5.74 36.20 7.71
C GLY A 329 7.09 35.97 6.99
N ILE A 330 7.12 36.04 5.66
CA ILE A 330 8.34 35.88 4.84
C ILE A 330 8.77 37.26 4.33
N ASP A 331 10.05 37.65 4.55
CA ASP A 331 10.61 38.93 4.09
C ASP A 331 10.70 38.98 2.55
N SER A 332 9.80 39.74 1.91
CA SER A 332 9.73 39.92 0.46
C SER A 332 10.93 40.65 -0.15
N LYS A 333 11.74 41.34 0.66
CA LYS A 333 12.97 41.99 0.22
C LYS A 333 14.13 41.02 0.05
N VAL A 334 14.09 39.89 0.77
CA VAL A 334 15.11 38.82 0.74
C VAL A 334 14.71 37.69 -0.16
N TYR A 335 13.44 37.30 -0.09
CA TYR A 335 12.92 36.12 -0.76
C TYR A 335 11.96 36.48 -1.90
N LYS A 336 11.98 35.68 -2.94
CA LYS A 336 11.05 35.73 -4.08
C LYS A 336 10.51 34.33 -4.33
N GLY A 337 9.38 34.23 -4.98
CA GLY A 337 8.82 32.94 -5.30
C GLY A 337 8.03 32.96 -6.59
N TYR A 338 7.74 31.79 -7.09
CA TYR A 338 6.72 31.59 -8.11
C TYR A 338 5.71 30.53 -7.65
N ALA A 339 4.50 30.67 -8.17
CA ALA A 339 3.45 29.70 -7.98
C ALA A 339 2.77 29.34 -9.31
N PHE A 340 2.18 28.16 -9.37
CA PHE A 340 1.37 27.71 -10.49
C PHE A 340 0.27 26.79 -9.99
N GLY A 341 -0.85 26.73 -10.71
CA GLY A 341 -1.99 25.85 -10.36
C GLY A 341 -2.67 25.29 -11.59
N MET A 342 -2.89 23.96 -11.59
CA MET A 342 -3.52 23.25 -12.69
C MET A 342 -4.69 22.38 -12.21
N GLY A 343 -5.74 22.30 -13.02
CA GLY A 343 -6.86 21.38 -12.79
C GLY A 343 -6.50 19.98 -13.32
N VAL A 344 -6.57 18.96 -12.47
CA VAL A 344 -6.25 17.58 -12.85
C VAL A 344 -7.20 17.05 -13.91
N GLU A 345 -8.49 17.42 -13.82
CA GLU A 345 -9.51 17.06 -14.82
C GLU A 345 -9.16 17.62 -16.20
N ARG A 346 -8.63 18.85 -16.26
CA ARG A 346 -8.23 19.49 -17.51
C ARG A 346 -7.09 18.75 -18.18
N ILE A 347 -6.08 18.37 -17.41
CA ILE A 347 -4.94 17.57 -17.87
C ILE A 347 -5.41 16.19 -18.33
N THR A 348 -6.30 15.55 -17.53
CA THR A 348 -6.87 14.23 -17.84
C THR A 348 -7.68 14.24 -19.12
N ASN A 349 -8.50 15.30 -19.33
CA ASN A 349 -9.25 15.49 -20.57
C ASN A 349 -8.34 15.55 -21.80
N LEU A 350 -7.23 16.28 -21.69
CA LEU A 350 -6.24 16.38 -22.77
C LEU A 350 -5.55 15.05 -23.04
N LYS A 351 -5.15 14.34 -21.99
CA LYS A 351 -4.40 13.09 -22.10
C LYS A 351 -5.24 11.95 -22.67
N TYR A 352 -6.47 11.82 -22.20
CA TYR A 352 -7.37 10.72 -22.56
C TYR A 352 -8.51 11.11 -23.49
N GLN A 353 -8.53 12.37 -23.98
CA GLN A 353 -9.55 12.90 -24.89
C GLN A 353 -10.98 12.77 -24.36
N VAL A 354 -11.16 12.95 -23.06
CA VAL A 354 -12.48 12.96 -22.41
C VAL A 354 -13.11 14.33 -22.60
N ASN A 355 -14.34 14.39 -23.10
CA ASN A 355 -15.01 15.64 -23.46
C ASN A 355 -16.06 16.10 -22.44
N ASP A 356 -16.34 15.29 -21.41
CA ASP A 356 -17.37 15.55 -20.41
C ASP A 356 -16.82 15.27 -19.01
N LEU A 357 -16.73 16.33 -18.18
CA LEU A 357 -16.20 16.23 -16.81
C LEU A 357 -17.07 15.36 -15.89
N ARG A 358 -18.38 15.24 -16.17
CA ARG A 358 -19.31 14.46 -15.34
C ARG A 358 -18.94 13.00 -15.29
N LEU A 359 -18.33 12.46 -16.35
CA LEU A 359 -17.88 11.06 -16.42
C LEU A 359 -16.89 10.69 -15.31
N PHE A 360 -16.13 11.66 -14.79
CA PHE A 360 -15.21 11.42 -13.68
C PHE A 360 -15.90 11.27 -12.32
N SER A 361 -17.15 11.71 -12.18
CA SER A 361 -17.89 11.67 -10.92
C SER A 361 -19.09 10.71 -10.93
N GLU A 362 -19.55 10.27 -12.09
CA GLU A 362 -20.74 9.41 -12.26
C GLU A 362 -20.49 7.93 -11.85
N ASN A 363 -19.23 7.55 -11.68
CA ASN A 363 -18.83 6.17 -11.33
C ASN A 363 -19.36 5.10 -12.33
N ASP A 364 -19.48 5.44 -13.61
CA ASP A 364 -19.91 4.51 -14.65
C ASP A 364 -18.81 3.47 -14.92
N VAL A 365 -19.12 2.21 -14.62
CA VAL A 365 -18.18 1.08 -14.80
C VAL A 365 -17.74 0.93 -16.27
N ARG A 366 -18.59 1.28 -17.25
CA ARG A 366 -18.26 1.22 -18.69
C ARG A 366 -17.16 2.25 -19.03
N PHE A 367 -17.24 3.43 -18.43
CA PHE A 367 -16.21 4.45 -18.56
C PHE A 367 -14.91 4.03 -17.87
N LEU A 368 -14.99 3.59 -16.61
CA LEU A 368 -13.82 3.18 -15.84
C LEU A 368 -13.08 2.00 -16.47
N ASN A 369 -13.79 1.01 -17.02
CA ASN A 369 -13.18 -0.15 -17.66
C ASN A 369 -12.32 0.20 -18.90
N GLN A 370 -12.46 1.39 -19.47
CA GLN A 370 -11.60 1.85 -20.57
C GLN A 370 -10.15 2.10 -20.13
N PHE A 371 -9.91 2.25 -18.83
CA PHE A 371 -8.60 2.55 -18.25
C PHE A 371 -7.88 1.32 -17.66
N MET A 372 -8.35 0.09 -17.92
CA MET A 372 -7.73 -1.13 -17.35
C MET A 372 -6.26 -1.32 -17.78
N ALA A 373 -5.88 -0.81 -18.95
CA ALA A 373 -4.50 -0.87 -19.46
C ALA A 373 -3.70 0.41 -19.20
N ALA A 374 -4.28 1.42 -18.55
CA ALA A 374 -3.58 2.66 -18.22
C ALA A 374 -2.73 2.44 -16.94
N HIS A 375 -1.44 2.74 -17.04
CA HIS A 375 -0.44 2.58 -15.97
C HIS A 375 0.11 3.93 -15.56
#